data_c3d97467add5e9038a0998aec3309a91
#
_entry.id   c3d97467add5e9038a0998aec3309a91
#
_cell.length_a   1.000
_cell.length_b   1.000
_cell.length_c   1.000
_cell.angle_alpha   90.00
_cell.angle_beta   90.00
_cell.angle_gamma   90.00
#
_symmetry.space_group_name_H-M   'P 1'
#
loop_
_entity.id
_entity.type
_entity.pdbx_description
1 polymer ?
#
loop_
_entity_poly.entity_id
_entity_poly.type
_entity_poly.pdbx_seq_one_letter_code
_entity_poly.pdbx_strand_id
1 'polypeptide(L)'
;ENPDESVTEGDLKNANNGDEYYQGRVLRKNGYEYGTPTGRARRCGWFDAVAGRYSITINGLDAIIITKLDVLTGLKKIKVCIGYTHNGQSIKDFTNDIKILSECKPVYEEFDGWEEEIRNVKSYHGLPKNAQNYLRRLGEILSVPIYIASVGAERDETIILDERFG
;
A
#
# COMPACT_ATOMS: atom_id res chain seq x y z
N GLU A 1 3.16 -18.37 12.29
CA GLU A 1 4.19 -17.68 11.48
C GLU A 1 5.14 -16.96 12.44
N ASN A 2 6.45 -17.13 12.25
CA ASN A 2 7.45 -16.53 13.13
C ASN A 2 7.74 -15.08 12.68
N PRO A 3 7.56 -14.06 13.57
CA PRO A 3 7.88 -12.67 13.25
C PRO A 3 9.34 -12.41 12.87
N ASP A 4 10.26 -13.23 13.40
CA ASP A 4 11.71 -13.04 13.19
C ASP A 4 12.22 -13.63 11.88
N GLU A 5 11.38 -14.34 11.12
CA GLU A 5 11.75 -14.85 9.80
C GLU A 5 11.67 -13.76 8.72
N SER A 6 12.76 -13.54 8.00
CA SER A 6 12.78 -12.68 6.82
C SER A 6 11.98 -13.27 5.65
N VAL A 7 11.66 -12.43 4.68
CA VAL A 7 11.10 -12.86 3.37
C VAL A 7 12.14 -13.70 2.65
N THR A 8 11.75 -14.87 2.16
CA THR A 8 12.61 -15.74 1.37
C THR A 8 12.45 -15.47 -0.13
N GLU A 9 13.42 -15.90 -0.94
CA GLU A 9 13.30 -15.87 -2.41
C GLU A 9 12.07 -16.65 -2.91
N GLY A 10 11.72 -17.76 -2.22
CA GLY A 10 10.52 -18.54 -2.50
C GLY A 10 9.23 -17.76 -2.24
N ASP A 11 9.16 -16.99 -1.15
CA ASP A 11 8.03 -16.12 -0.84
C ASP A 11 7.85 -15.06 -1.95
N LEU A 12 8.93 -14.38 -2.34
CA LEU A 12 8.91 -13.37 -3.42
C LEU A 12 8.54 -13.97 -4.78
N LYS A 13 9.09 -15.15 -5.10
CA LYS A 13 8.77 -15.85 -6.35
C LYS A 13 7.28 -16.16 -6.45
N ASN A 14 6.68 -16.71 -5.38
CA ASN A 14 5.27 -17.05 -5.36
C ASN A 14 4.38 -15.80 -5.37
N ALA A 15 4.73 -14.76 -4.60
CA ALA A 15 4.03 -13.49 -4.62
C ALA A 15 4.02 -12.85 -6.02
N ASN A 16 5.17 -12.88 -6.71
CA ASN A 16 5.34 -12.34 -8.06
C ASN A 16 4.67 -13.20 -9.15
N ASN A 17 4.32 -14.44 -8.84
CA ASN A 17 3.49 -15.29 -9.70
C ASN A 17 1.98 -15.09 -9.46
N GLY A 18 1.60 -14.17 -8.61
CA GLY A 18 0.20 -13.78 -8.38
C GLY A 18 -0.48 -14.50 -7.21
N ASP A 19 0.25 -15.30 -6.43
CA ASP A 19 -0.31 -15.97 -5.25
C ASP A 19 -0.61 -14.95 -4.13
N GLU A 20 -1.89 -14.74 -3.86
CA GLU A 20 -2.37 -13.73 -2.89
C GLU A 20 -1.93 -14.02 -1.45
N TYR A 21 -1.80 -15.28 -1.07
CA TYR A 21 -1.29 -15.66 0.25
C TYR A 21 0.14 -15.17 0.44
N TYR A 22 0.99 -15.44 -0.56
CA TYR A 22 2.40 -15.00 -0.53
C TYR A 22 2.54 -13.48 -0.66
N GLN A 23 1.67 -12.81 -1.42
CA GLN A 23 1.62 -11.34 -1.45
C GLN A 23 1.36 -10.77 -0.06
N GLY A 24 0.32 -11.24 0.64
CA GLY A 24 0.03 -10.85 2.01
C GLY A 24 1.14 -11.19 2.99
N ARG A 25 1.81 -12.33 2.80
CA ARG A 25 2.95 -12.77 3.62
C ARG A 25 4.19 -11.85 3.43
N VAL A 26 4.52 -11.50 2.19
CA VAL A 26 5.63 -10.57 1.87
C VAL A 26 5.37 -9.20 2.49
N LEU A 27 4.18 -8.63 2.28
CA LEU A 27 3.78 -7.35 2.87
C LEU A 27 3.88 -7.36 4.40
N ARG A 28 3.39 -8.44 5.04
CA ARG A 28 3.43 -8.59 6.49
C ARG A 28 4.85 -8.67 7.04
N LYS A 29 5.71 -9.49 6.42
CA LYS A 29 7.08 -9.67 6.87
C LYS A 29 7.92 -8.41 6.65
N ASN A 30 7.90 -7.83 5.46
CA ASN A 30 8.61 -6.59 5.16
C ASN A 30 8.13 -5.43 6.05
N GLY A 31 6.81 -5.37 6.32
CA GLY A 31 6.21 -4.34 7.16
C GLY A 31 6.29 -4.63 8.66
N TYR A 32 6.80 -5.79 9.07
CA TYR A 32 6.78 -6.25 10.46
C TYR A 32 5.37 -6.16 11.09
N GLU A 33 4.35 -6.59 10.34
CA GLU A 33 2.95 -6.47 10.72
C GLU A 33 2.52 -7.62 11.65
N TYR A 34 2.95 -7.52 12.91
CA TYR A 34 2.62 -8.44 14.00
C TYR A 34 2.12 -7.67 15.23
N GLY A 35 1.28 -8.31 16.04
CA GLY A 35 0.78 -7.71 17.28
C GLY A 35 1.89 -7.61 18.32
N THR A 36 2.18 -6.41 18.80
CA THR A 36 3.28 -6.17 19.75
C THR A 36 3.23 -7.05 21.00
N PRO A 37 2.08 -7.23 21.71
CA PRO A 37 2.04 -8.07 22.90
C PRO A 37 2.00 -9.57 22.63
N THR A 38 1.44 -9.98 21.48
CA THR A 38 1.10 -11.39 21.23
C THR A 38 1.90 -12.03 20.11
N GLY A 39 2.67 -11.27 19.35
CA GLY A 39 3.32 -11.74 18.13
C GLY A 39 2.35 -12.21 17.03
N ARG A 40 1.02 -12.00 17.21
CA ARG A 40 0.04 -12.50 16.26
C ARG A 40 0.19 -11.81 14.89
N ALA A 41 0.30 -12.62 13.84
CA ALA A 41 0.35 -12.15 12.47
C ALA A 41 -0.92 -11.35 12.09
N ARG A 42 -0.73 -10.13 11.56
CA ARG A 42 -1.82 -9.32 11.00
C ARG A 42 -2.11 -9.76 9.58
N ARG A 43 -3.37 -9.64 9.16
CA ARG A 43 -3.73 -9.81 7.75
C ARG A 43 -3.34 -8.55 6.99
N CYS A 44 -2.47 -8.72 5.98
CA CYS A 44 -2.04 -7.64 5.11
C CYS A 44 -2.59 -7.86 3.70
N GLY A 45 -2.85 -6.79 3.00
CA GLY A 45 -3.35 -6.80 1.64
C GLY A 45 -3.03 -5.49 0.93
N TRP A 46 -3.52 -5.35 -0.28
CA TRP A 46 -3.34 -4.18 -1.11
C TRP A 46 -4.08 -2.96 -0.58
N PHE A 47 -3.58 -1.77 -0.91
CA PHE A 47 -4.20 -0.51 -0.49
C PHE A 47 -5.61 -0.38 -1.08
N ASP A 48 -6.58 -0.05 -0.21
CA ASP A 48 -7.98 0.19 -0.58
C ASP A 48 -8.25 1.68 -0.73
N ALA A 49 -8.24 2.15 -1.97
CA ALA A 49 -8.49 3.56 -2.27
C ALA A 49 -9.98 3.95 -2.14
N VAL A 50 -10.90 2.99 -2.12
CA VAL A 50 -12.32 3.29 -1.85
C VAL A 50 -12.49 3.72 -0.40
N ALA A 51 -11.94 2.93 0.53
CA ALA A 51 -11.90 3.26 1.94
C ALA A 51 -11.07 4.53 2.21
N GLY A 52 -9.94 4.69 1.47
CA GLY A 52 -9.09 5.88 1.53
C GLY A 52 -9.85 7.16 1.17
N ARG A 53 -10.53 7.20 0.03
CA ARG A 53 -11.36 8.35 -0.39
C ARG A 53 -12.47 8.67 0.62
N TYR A 54 -13.13 7.64 1.12
CA TYR A 54 -14.15 7.82 2.15
C TYR A 54 -13.55 8.48 3.40
N SER A 55 -12.42 7.99 3.89
CA SER A 55 -11.71 8.56 5.04
C SER A 55 -11.29 10.02 4.81
N ILE A 56 -10.74 10.34 3.63
CA ILE A 56 -10.38 11.70 3.24
C ILE A 56 -11.59 12.63 3.30
N THR A 57 -12.73 12.20 2.73
CA THR A 57 -13.96 12.99 2.67
C THR A 57 -14.54 13.27 4.05
N ILE A 58 -14.69 12.24 4.91
CA ILE A 58 -15.32 12.42 6.21
C ILE A 58 -14.45 13.18 7.21
N ASN A 59 -13.12 13.19 7.03
CA ASN A 59 -12.19 13.93 7.89
C ASN A 59 -11.78 15.29 7.30
N GLY A 60 -12.21 15.64 6.08
CA GLY A 60 -11.85 16.90 5.43
C GLY A 60 -10.34 17.06 5.24
N LEU A 61 -9.66 16.00 4.76
CA LEU A 61 -8.21 16.02 4.62
C LEU A 61 -7.78 16.75 3.35
N ASP A 62 -6.83 17.67 3.48
CA ASP A 62 -6.24 18.41 2.34
C ASP A 62 -5.01 17.71 1.75
N ALA A 63 -4.41 16.79 2.48
CA ALA A 63 -3.26 15.99 2.07
C ALA A 63 -3.17 14.70 2.88
N ILE A 64 -2.37 13.74 2.42
CA ILE A 64 -2.12 12.48 3.12
C ILE A 64 -0.61 12.18 3.22
N ILE A 65 -0.28 11.28 4.14
CA ILE A 65 1.06 10.73 4.30
C ILE A 65 0.98 9.23 3.96
N ILE A 66 1.89 8.77 3.12
CA ILE A 66 2.07 7.34 2.82
C ILE A 66 3.25 6.84 3.66
N THR A 67 2.99 5.82 4.47
CA THR A 67 4.03 5.18 5.28
C THR A 67 4.44 3.83 4.70
N LYS A 68 5.66 3.39 5.03
CA LYS A 68 6.15 2.04 4.67
C LYS A 68 6.17 1.77 3.17
N LEU A 69 6.60 2.74 2.37
CA LEU A 69 6.73 2.53 0.91
C LEU A 69 7.78 1.45 0.59
N ASP A 70 8.82 1.32 1.42
CA ASP A 70 9.88 0.31 1.34
C ASP A 70 9.36 -1.13 1.40
N VAL A 71 8.22 -1.36 2.05
CA VAL A 71 7.60 -2.68 2.18
C VAL A 71 7.22 -3.29 0.83
N LEU A 72 7.03 -2.45 -0.19
CA LEU A 72 6.66 -2.87 -1.54
C LEU A 72 7.87 -3.28 -2.41
N THR A 73 9.09 -3.03 -1.94
CA THR A 73 10.33 -3.40 -2.65
C THR A 73 10.40 -4.91 -2.92
N GLY A 74 10.79 -5.29 -4.14
CA GLY A 74 10.90 -6.67 -4.60
C GLY A 74 9.60 -7.24 -5.22
N LEU A 75 8.47 -6.56 -5.08
CA LEU A 75 7.24 -6.94 -5.77
C LEU A 75 7.23 -6.41 -7.21
N LYS A 76 7.03 -7.30 -8.19
CA LYS A 76 6.98 -6.95 -9.61
C LYS A 76 5.70 -6.21 -9.99
N LYS A 77 4.61 -6.53 -9.30
CA LYS A 77 3.30 -5.88 -9.47
C LYS A 77 2.75 -5.45 -8.12
N ILE A 78 2.21 -4.25 -8.09
CA ILE A 78 1.56 -3.64 -6.93
C ILE A 78 0.13 -3.34 -7.36
N LYS A 79 -0.84 -3.57 -6.48
CA LYS A 79 -2.25 -3.35 -6.78
C LYS A 79 -2.84 -2.30 -5.85
N VAL A 80 -3.79 -1.52 -6.38
CA VAL A 80 -4.62 -0.58 -5.61
C VAL A 80 -6.07 -0.90 -5.90
N CYS A 81 -6.86 -1.17 -4.86
CA CYS A 81 -8.30 -1.35 -5.02
C CYS A 81 -8.96 0.01 -5.30
N ILE A 82 -9.54 0.17 -6.49
CA ILE A 82 -10.16 1.40 -6.96
C ILE A 82 -11.69 1.38 -6.93
N GLY A 83 -12.26 0.21 -6.70
CA GLY A 83 -13.70 -0.03 -6.64
C GLY A 83 -14.01 -1.44 -6.17
N TYR A 84 -15.29 -1.74 -6.01
CA TYR A 84 -15.77 -3.08 -5.70
C TYR A 84 -16.81 -3.53 -6.73
N THR A 85 -17.03 -4.84 -6.79
CA THR A 85 -18.19 -5.44 -7.46
C THR A 85 -18.97 -6.27 -6.47
N HIS A 86 -20.31 -6.15 -6.51
CA HIS A 86 -21.24 -6.95 -5.70
C HIS A 86 -22.42 -7.35 -6.59
N ASN A 87 -22.71 -8.64 -6.69
CA ASN A 87 -23.79 -9.19 -7.55
C ASN A 87 -23.72 -8.67 -9.01
N GLY A 88 -22.50 -8.54 -9.56
CA GLY A 88 -22.28 -8.05 -10.92
C GLY A 88 -22.40 -6.52 -11.11
N GLN A 89 -22.72 -5.78 -10.07
CA GLN A 89 -22.79 -4.32 -10.09
C GLN A 89 -21.52 -3.70 -9.55
N SER A 90 -21.08 -2.59 -10.17
CA SER A 90 -19.93 -1.80 -9.72
C SER A 90 -20.33 -0.90 -8.56
N ILE A 91 -19.54 -0.92 -7.49
CA ILE A 91 -19.65 -0.04 -6.32
C ILE A 91 -18.36 0.80 -6.26
N LYS A 92 -18.50 2.11 -6.39
CA LYS A 92 -17.37 3.06 -6.35
C LYS A 92 -17.23 3.76 -5.01
N ASP A 93 -18.30 3.78 -4.22
CA ASP A 93 -18.34 4.42 -2.92
C ASP A 93 -18.22 3.40 -1.80
N PHE A 94 -17.63 3.81 -0.68
CA PHE A 94 -17.50 2.94 0.49
C PHE A 94 -18.87 2.64 1.10
N THR A 95 -19.11 1.37 1.43
CA THR A 95 -20.33 0.94 2.13
C THR A 95 -20.04 0.58 3.59
N ASN A 96 -20.89 1.03 4.50
CA ASN A 96 -20.85 0.64 5.91
C ASN A 96 -21.63 -0.65 6.20
N ASP A 97 -22.33 -1.20 5.21
CA ASP A 97 -23.02 -2.48 5.35
C ASP A 97 -21.99 -3.62 5.31
N ILE A 98 -21.74 -4.21 6.48
CA ILE A 98 -20.77 -5.29 6.67
C ILE A 98 -21.11 -6.52 5.81
N LYS A 99 -22.41 -6.80 5.60
CA LYS A 99 -22.84 -7.93 4.79
C LYS A 99 -22.47 -7.70 3.33
N ILE A 100 -22.83 -6.54 2.78
CA ILE A 100 -22.46 -6.17 1.40
C ILE A 100 -20.94 -6.17 1.26
N LEU A 101 -20.21 -5.53 2.19
CA LEU A 101 -18.76 -5.45 2.14
C LEU A 101 -18.09 -6.84 2.15
N SER A 102 -18.62 -7.78 2.93
CA SER A 102 -18.08 -9.15 3.00
C SER A 102 -18.29 -9.96 1.72
N GLU A 103 -19.26 -9.59 0.90
CA GLU A 103 -19.58 -10.23 -0.39
C GLU A 103 -18.95 -9.51 -1.58
N CYS A 104 -18.40 -8.31 -1.38
CA CYS A 104 -17.75 -7.53 -2.41
C CYS A 104 -16.45 -8.19 -2.90
N LYS A 105 -16.20 -8.04 -4.22
CA LYS A 105 -14.91 -8.36 -4.82
C LYS A 105 -14.20 -7.08 -5.20
N PRO A 106 -12.91 -6.92 -4.84
CA PRO A 106 -12.14 -5.73 -5.19
C PRO A 106 -11.87 -5.66 -6.70
N VAL A 107 -11.88 -4.46 -7.22
CA VAL A 107 -11.42 -4.11 -8.57
C VAL A 107 -10.08 -3.40 -8.44
N TYR A 108 -9.04 -3.97 -9.01
CA TYR A 108 -7.68 -3.46 -8.87
C TYR A 108 -7.21 -2.71 -10.11
N GLU A 109 -6.49 -1.60 -9.89
CA GLU A 109 -5.53 -1.03 -10.82
C GLU A 109 -4.14 -1.59 -10.47
N GLU A 110 -3.39 -2.06 -11.48
CA GLU A 110 -2.07 -2.66 -11.30
C GLU A 110 -0.97 -1.68 -11.72
N PHE A 111 0.14 -1.71 -10.97
CA PHE A 111 1.34 -0.90 -11.18
C PHE A 111 2.55 -1.81 -11.30
N ASP A 112 3.52 -1.39 -12.09
CA ASP A 112 4.83 -2.00 -12.06
C ASP A 112 5.53 -1.66 -10.75
N GLY A 113 6.07 -2.67 -10.09
CA GLY A 113 6.85 -2.52 -8.87
C GLY A 113 8.30 -2.14 -9.12
N TRP A 114 9.13 -2.22 -8.10
CA TRP A 114 10.56 -1.92 -8.15
C TRP A 114 11.35 -2.92 -7.31
N GLU A 115 12.60 -3.11 -7.69
CA GLU A 115 13.53 -4.03 -7.00
C GLU A 115 14.60 -3.27 -6.20
N GLU A 116 14.78 -1.98 -6.51
CA GLU A 116 15.79 -1.13 -5.89
C GLU A 116 15.46 -0.83 -4.43
N GLU A 117 16.47 -0.91 -3.56
CA GLU A 117 16.36 -0.51 -2.16
C GLU A 117 16.16 1.01 -2.06
N ILE A 118 15.10 1.45 -1.37
CA ILE A 118 14.73 2.86 -1.30
C ILE A 118 14.94 3.52 0.06
N ARG A 119 15.36 2.80 1.10
CA ARG A 119 15.49 3.34 2.47
C ARG A 119 16.44 4.53 2.57
N ASN A 120 17.47 4.58 1.73
CA ASN A 120 18.45 5.65 1.72
C ASN A 120 18.08 6.83 0.81
N VAL A 121 16.95 6.77 0.12
CA VAL A 121 16.48 7.82 -0.77
C VAL A 121 15.96 8.98 0.05
N LYS A 122 16.40 10.21 -0.28
CA LYS A 122 16.06 11.44 0.47
C LYS A 122 15.21 12.42 -0.33
N SER A 123 14.87 12.10 -1.59
CA SER A 123 14.06 12.97 -2.44
C SER A 123 13.14 12.17 -3.36
N TYR A 124 12.04 12.79 -3.80
CA TYR A 124 11.13 12.18 -4.77
C TYR A 124 11.82 11.73 -6.06
N HIS A 125 12.71 12.57 -6.59
CA HIS A 125 13.42 12.26 -7.84
C HIS A 125 14.48 11.17 -7.70
N GLY A 126 14.90 10.85 -6.48
CA GLY A 126 15.80 9.74 -6.19
C GLY A 126 15.09 8.38 -6.13
N LEU A 127 13.77 8.37 -6.02
CA LEU A 127 12.99 7.13 -6.05
C LEU A 127 13.05 6.46 -7.44
N PRO A 128 12.95 5.11 -7.51
CA PRO A 128 12.74 4.41 -8.77
C PRO A 128 11.54 4.99 -9.53
N LYS A 129 11.61 4.99 -10.86
CA LYS A 129 10.56 5.61 -11.68
C LYS A 129 9.18 5.01 -11.42
N ASN A 130 9.12 3.70 -11.18
CA ASN A 130 7.87 3.01 -10.87
C ASN A 130 7.29 3.45 -9.52
N ALA A 131 8.13 3.69 -8.49
CA ALA A 131 7.70 4.21 -7.21
C ALA A 131 7.17 5.66 -7.34
N GLN A 132 7.83 6.51 -8.14
CA GLN A 132 7.33 7.84 -8.47
C GLN A 132 5.96 7.79 -9.14
N ASN A 133 5.79 6.92 -10.15
CA ASN A 133 4.53 6.74 -10.87
C ASN A 133 3.41 6.24 -9.96
N TYR A 134 3.73 5.28 -9.08
CA TYR A 134 2.79 4.76 -8.08
C TYR A 134 2.28 5.87 -7.16
N LEU A 135 3.18 6.65 -6.55
CA LEU A 135 2.81 7.75 -5.65
C LEU A 135 1.97 8.82 -6.37
N ARG A 136 2.39 9.24 -7.56
CA ARG A 136 1.64 10.23 -8.36
C ARG A 136 0.23 9.73 -8.66
N ARG A 137 0.11 8.50 -9.16
CA ARG A 137 -1.18 7.92 -9.52
C ARG A 137 -2.07 7.68 -8.31
N LEU A 138 -1.49 7.28 -7.17
CA LEU A 138 -2.24 7.11 -5.93
C LEU A 138 -2.85 8.43 -5.45
N GLY A 139 -2.13 9.55 -5.54
CA GLY A 139 -2.66 10.89 -5.25
C GLY A 139 -3.82 11.27 -6.18
N GLU A 140 -3.71 10.96 -7.48
CA GLU A 140 -4.80 11.17 -8.44
C GLU A 140 -6.04 10.34 -8.10
N ILE A 141 -5.88 9.04 -7.77
CA ILE A 141 -6.96 8.14 -7.37
C ILE A 141 -7.67 8.64 -6.12
N LEU A 142 -6.91 9.15 -5.15
CA LEU A 142 -7.44 9.66 -3.88
C LEU A 142 -7.95 11.11 -3.97
N SER A 143 -7.63 11.83 -5.06
CA SER A 143 -7.99 13.23 -5.30
C SER A 143 -7.44 14.20 -4.25
N VAL A 144 -6.33 13.85 -3.60
CA VAL A 144 -5.57 14.71 -2.69
C VAL A 144 -4.07 14.49 -2.88
N PRO A 145 -3.22 15.50 -2.65
CA PRO A 145 -1.78 15.34 -2.74
C PRO A 145 -1.25 14.40 -1.65
N ILE A 146 -0.20 13.66 -1.99
CA ILE A 146 0.62 12.96 -1.00
C ILE A 146 1.71 13.93 -0.56
N TYR A 147 1.70 14.30 0.71
CA TYR A 147 2.64 15.28 1.26
C TYR A 147 3.99 14.65 1.61
N ILE A 148 3.95 13.51 2.28
CA ILE A 148 5.15 12.79 2.73
C ILE A 148 5.00 11.31 2.36
N ALA A 149 6.12 10.68 2.00
CA ALA A 149 6.27 9.23 1.98
C ALA A 149 7.39 8.78 2.92
N SER A 150 7.14 7.79 3.79
CA SER A 150 8.23 7.14 4.51
C SER A 150 8.75 5.95 3.73
N VAL A 151 10.07 5.83 3.68
CA VAL A 151 10.83 4.80 2.97
C VAL A 151 11.57 3.85 3.91
N GLY A 152 11.27 3.95 5.19
CA GLY A 152 11.81 3.11 6.26
C GLY A 152 11.19 3.47 7.60
N ALA A 153 11.74 2.91 8.69
CA ALA A 153 11.22 3.03 10.05
C ALA A 153 11.76 4.26 10.81
N GLU A 154 12.93 4.76 10.40
CA GLU A 154 13.62 5.84 11.10
C GLU A 154 13.04 7.21 10.71
N ARG A 155 13.21 8.19 11.59
CA ARG A 155 12.66 9.54 11.39
C ARG A 155 13.21 10.23 10.13
N ASP A 156 14.46 9.99 9.81
CA ASP A 156 15.13 10.55 8.64
C ASP A 156 14.90 9.75 7.34
N GLU A 157 14.16 8.63 7.41
CA GLU A 157 13.71 7.81 6.26
C GLU A 157 12.36 8.30 5.75
N THR A 158 12.21 9.62 5.65
CA THR A 158 11.01 10.29 5.11
C THR A 158 11.38 11.23 3.98
N ILE A 159 10.50 11.31 2.98
CA ILE A 159 10.64 12.17 1.79
C ILE A 159 9.45 13.13 1.76
N ILE A 160 9.72 14.43 1.71
CA ILE A 160 8.71 15.46 1.45
C ILE A 160 8.47 15.48 -0.06
N LEU A 161 7.21 15.31 -0.47
CA LEU A 161 6.79 15.21 -1.87
C LEU A 161 6.15 16.50 -2.38
N ASP A 162 5.56 17.29 -1.50
CA ASP A 162 4.88 18.55 -1.82
C ASP A 162 5.42 19.66 -0.93
N GLU A 163 6.20 20.55 -1.52
CA GLU A 163 6.86 21.67 -0.80
C GLU A 163 5.88 22.75 -0.30
N ARG A 164 4.60 22.72 -0.72
CA ARG A 164 3.59 23.69 -0.27
C ARG A 164 3.31 23.60 1.23
N PHE A 165 3.67 22.47 1.87
CA PHE A 165 3.45 22.18 3.28
C PHE A 165 4.74 22.11 4.10
N GLY A 166 5.91 22.46 3.52
CA GLY A 166 7.22 22.46 4.16
C GLY A 166 7.64 23.82 4.70
#